data_83f1fb5c7e7bf3faf47f768c625fc0f3
#
_entry.id   83f1fb5c7e7bf3faf47f768c625fc0f3
#
_cell.length_a   1.000
_cell.length_b   1.000
_cell.length_c   1.000
_cell.angle_alpha   90.00
_cell.angle_beta   90.00
_cell.angle_gamma   90.00
#
_symmetry.space_group_name_H-M   'P 1'
#
loop_
_entity.id
_entity.type
_entity.pdbx_description
1 polymer ?
#
loop_
_entity_poly.entity_id
_entity_poly.type
_entity_poly.pdbx_seq_one_letter_code
_entity_poly.pdbx_strand_id
1 'polypeptide(L)'
;MGVTIRAESPLQDEVRELVRQLNDHLLSLTPPEFCFHMTVEQMAEPGRAVGIGALRRESDGIAEVKRMFCLPEMRGQHVGSGILDRIIELAKSEGITRLVLETGDRHPEAWRLYESRGFVRCGPVLDYPDSPWSVFYEKALSEPAVA
;
A
#
# COMPACT_ATOMS: atom_id res chain seq x y z
N MET A 1 20.59 9.40 7.45
CA MET A 1 19.80 9.06 8.63
C MET A 1 18.83 7.95 8.29
N GLY A 2 18.63 7.04 9.21
CA GLY A 2 17.72 5.93 9.00
C GLY A 2 16.25 6.33 9.08
N VAL A 3 15.42 5.55 8.45
CA VAL A 3 13.97 5.69 8.52
C VAL A 3 13.42 4.50 9.30
N THR A 4 12.53 4.78 10.23
CA THR A 4 11.87 3.74 11.03
C THR A 4 10.46 3.51 10.51
N ILE A 5 10.08 2.23 10.36
CA ILE A 5 8.74 1.84 9.92
C ILE A 5 8.05 1.15 11.09
N ARG A 6 6.85 1.61 11.44
CA ARG A 6 6.07 1.03 12.53
C ARG A 6 4.58 1.24 12.30
N ALA A 7 3.78 0.41 12.96
CA ALA A 7 2.33 0.56 12.95
C ALA A 7 1.94 1.72 13.88
N GLU A 8 1.06 2.59 13.41
CA GLU A 8 0.64 3.78 14.14
C GLU A 8 -0.86 4.04 13.97
N SER A 9 -1.42 4.79 14.91
CA SER A 9 -2.81 5.18 14.83
C SER A 9 -3.04 6.16 13.68
N PRO A 10 -4.09 5.97 12.87
CA PRO A 10 -4.45 6.92 11.81
C PRO A 10 -4.99 8.25 12.37
N LEU A 11 -5.22 8.35 13.67
CA LEU A 11 -5.76 9.55 14.30
C LEU A 11 -4.69 10.60 14.64
N GLN A 12 -3.42 10.28 14.50
CA GLN A 12 -2.34 11.25 14.71
C GLN A 12 -2.34 12.31 13.60
N ASP A 13 -2.03 13.54 13.96
CA ASP A 13 -2.07 14.67 13.03
C ASP A 13 -1.13 14.46 11.83
N GLU A 14 0.07 13.91 12.05
CA GLU A 14 1.02 13.68 10.97
C GLU A 14 0.52 12.61 10.00
N VAL A 15 -0.13 11.56 10.50
CA VAL A 15 -0.73 10.52 9.66
C VAL A 15 -1.91 11.10 8.87
N ARG A 16 -2.74 11.90 9.51
CA ARG A 16 -3.85 12.59 8.83
C ARG A 16 -3.37 13.49 7.71
N GLU A 17 -2.25 14.18 7.91
CA GLU A 17 -1.66 15.04 6.89
C GLU A 17 -1.15 14.22 5.69
N LEU A 18 -0.53 13.07 5.93
CA LEU A 18 -0.13 12.18 4.85
C LEU A 18 -1.32 11.63 4.07
N VAL A 19 -2.39 11.28 4.79
CA VAL A 19 -3.63 10.81 4.16
C VAL A 19 -4.23 11.93 3.30
N ARG A 20 -4.23 13.16 3.81
CA ARG A 20 -4.72 14.32 3.05
C ARG A 20 -3.92 14.50 1.76
N GLN A 21 -2.59 14.44 1.84
CA GLN A 21 -1.74 14.58 0.66
C GLN A 21 -1.97 13.44 -0.33
N LEU A 22 -2.14 12.21 0.17
CA LEU A 22 -2.49 11.07 -0.68
C LEU A 22 -3.81 11.31 -1.39
N ASN A 23 -4.84 11.74 -0.67
CA ASN A 23 -6.15 11.99 -1.25
C ASN A 23 -6.07 13.08 -2.33
N ASP A 24 -5.37 14.18 -2.06
CA ASP A 24 -5.18 15.25 -3.04
C ASP A 24 -4.46 14.73 -4.29
N HIS A 25 -3.42 13.93 -4.10
CA HIS A 25 -2.67 13.34 -5.21
C HIS A 25 -3.56 12.43 -6.06
N LEU A 26 -4.33 11.56 -5.42
CA LEU A 26 -5.23 10.64 -6.12
C LEU A 26 -6.32 11.41 -6.88
N LEU A 27 -6.89 12.44 -6.28
CA LEU A 27 -7.91 13.27 -6.93
C LEU A 27 -7.37 14.03 -8.12
N SER A 28 -6.07 14.33 -8.15
CA SER A 28 -5.44 14.98 -9.30
C SER A 28 -5.25 14.06 -10.49
N LEU A 29 -5.25 12.73 -10.27
CA LEU A 29 -4.95 11.72 -11.28
C LEU A 29 -6.13 10.81 -11.59
N THR A 30 -7.06 10.65 -10.65
CA THR A 30 -8.15 9.67 -10.73
C THR A 30 -9.46 10.31 -10.32
N PRO A 31 -10.57 10.07 -11.05
CA PRO A 31 -11.87 10.58 -10.64
C PRO A 31 -12.22 10.16 -9.20
N PRO A 32 -12.89 11.04 -8.41
CA PRO A 32 -13.16 10.78 -7.00
C PRO A 32 -13.90 9.46 -6.72
N GLU A 33 -14.78 9.05 -7.61
CA GLU A 33 -15.55 7.81 -7.47
C GLU A 33 -14.69 6.54 -7.55
N PHE A 34 -13.44 6.67 -7.99
CA PHE A 34 -12.48 5.56 -8.06
C PHE A 34 -11.36 5.68 -7.02
N CYS A 35 -11.48 6.61 -6.07
CA CYS A 35 -10.54 6.75 -4.97
C CYS A 35 -11.07 6.01 -3.74
N PHE A 36 -10.36 4.95 -3.31
CA PHE A 36 -10.79 4.06 -2.23
C PHE A 36 -9.87 4.22 -1.02
N HIS A 37 -10.43 4.34 0.19
CA HIS A 37 -9.73 4.88 1.35
C HIS A 37 -9.45 3.93 2.52
N MET A 38 -8.21 3.89 2.99
CA MET A 38 -7.77 3.32 4.29
C MET A 38 -6.32 3.68 4.65
N THR A 39 -5.88 3.41 5.88
CA THR A 39 -4.52 3.64 6.41
C THR A 39 -4.02 2.44 7.22
N VAL A 40 -2.75 2.08 7.62
CA VAL A 40 -1.65 2.92 7.86
C VAL A 40 -0.39 2.27 8.39
N GLU A 41 0.71 2.53 7.81
CA GLU A 41 2.02 2.46 8.40
C GLU A 41 2.60 3.87 8.39
N GLN A 42 3.37 4.21 9.41
CA GLN A 42 3.97 5.53 9.53
C GLN A 42 5.48 5.44 9.58
N MET A 43 6.15 6.35 8.91
CA MET A 43 7.58 6.52 9.02
C MET A 43 7.87 7.88 9.62
N ALA A 44 8.74 7.90 10.63
CA ALA A 44 9.02 9.13 11.33
C ALA A 44 10.50 9.22 11.74
N GLU A 45 11.10 10.40 11.59
CA GLU A 45 12.45 10.66 12.06
C GLU A 45 12.72 12.15 12.10
N PRO A 46 13.00 12.74 13.21
CA PRO A 46 12.56 12.40 14.55
C PRO A 46 11.13 12.89 14.77
N GLY A 47 10.17 12.01 14.66
CA GLY A 47 8.77 12.34 14.86
C GLY A 47 8.04 12.88 13.64
N ARG A 48 8.67 12.86 12.45
CA ARG A 48 8.01 13.29 11.22
C ARG A 48 7.61 12.10 10.35
N ALA A 49 6.33 12.00 10.03
CA ALA A 49 5.83 10.98 9.11
C ALA A 49 6.17 11.37 7.67
N VAL A 50 6.73 10.45 6.90
CA VAL A 50 7.15 10.68 5.51
C VAL A 50 6.53 9.71 4.51
N GLY A 51 5.85 8.69 5.00
CA GLY A 51 5.17 7.73 4.14
C GLY A 51 4.14 6.91 4.90
N ILE A 52 3.23 6.31 4.19
CA ILE A 52 2.19 5.45 4.76
C ILE A 52 1.91 4.27 3.83
N GLY A 53 1.31 3.24 4.41
CA GLY A 53 0.72 2.12 3.70
C GLY A 53 -0.23 1.40 4.64
N ALA A 54 -1.12 0.59 4.12
CA ALA A 54 -2.09 -0.12 4.93
C ALA A 54 -2.30 -1.54 4.42
N LEU A 55 -2.60 -2.42 5.36
CA LEU A 55 -3.03 -3.78 5.08
C LEU A 55 -4.47 -3.91 5.57
N ARG A 56 -5.39 -4.17 4.65
CA ARG A 56 -6.78 -4.41 4.99
C ARG A 56 -7.06 -5.90 4.89
N ARG A 57 -7.42 -6.49 6.01
CA ARG A 57 -7.79 -7.90 6.05
C ARG A 57 -9.19 -8.07 5.47
N GLU A 58 -9.27 -8.96 4.49
CA GLU A 58 -10.56 -9.36 3.92
C GLU A 58 -11.00 -10.69 4.56
N SER A 59 -11.13 -11.75 3.79
CA SER A 59 -11.57 -13.04 4.30
C SER A 59 -10.70 -14.16 3.75
N ASP A 60 -10.71 -15.31 4.42
CA ASP A 60 -10.13 -16.56 3.89
C ASP A 60 -8.70 -16.44 3.39
N GLY A 61 -7.85 -15.76 4.18
CA GLY A 61 -6.43 -15.65 3.85
C GLY A 61 -6.12 -14.61 2.80
N ILE A 62 -7.07 -13.72 2.47
CA ILE A 62 -6.87 -12.64 1.52
C ILE A 62 -6.79 -11.31 2.27
N ALA A 63 -5.83 -10.47 1.87
CA ALA A 63 -5.73 -9.11 2.37
C ALA A 63 -5.36 -8.17 1.24
N GLU A 64 -5.70 -6.92 1.41
CA GLU A 64 -5.48 -5.88 0.40
C GLU A 64 -4.43 -4.88 0.87
N VAL A 65 -3.48 -4.57 -0.03
CA VAL A 65 -2.53 -3.47 0.17
C VAL A 65 -3.21 -2.19 -0.28
N LYS A 66 -3.27 -1.19 0.61
CA LYS A 66 -3.95 0.08 0.35
C LYS A 66 -3.08 1.25 0.80
N ARG A 67 -3.39 2.43 0.29
CA ARG A 67 -2.88 3.71 0.79
C ARG A 67 -1.37 3.83 0.82
N MET A 68 -0.68 3.24 -0.15
CA MET A 68 0.74 3.42 -0.30
C MET A 68 1.04 4.84 -0.78
N PHE A 69 1.75 5.59 0.03
CA PHE A 69 2.14 6.95 -0.29
C PHE A 69 3.45 7.33 0.39
N CYS A 70 4.27 8.08 -0.30
CA CYS A 70 5.52 8.63 0.20
C CYS A 70 5.59 10.10 -0.20
N LEU A 71 6.05 10.96 0.73
CA LEU A 71 6.25 12.36 0.39
C LEU A 71 7.16 12.49 -0.83
N PRO A 72 6.86 13.41 -1.76
CA PRO A 72 7.65 13.54 -2.99
C PRO A 72 9.15 13.72 -2.74
N GLU A 73 9.54 14.50 -1.72
CA GLU A 73 10.95 14.72 -1.37
C GLU A 73 11.65 13.48 -0.85
N MET A 74 10.91 12.46 -0.45
CA MET A 74 11.47 11.20 0.06
C MET A 74 11.50 10.08 -0.99
N ARG A 75 11.05 10.36 -2.19
CA ARG A 75 11.06 9.36 -3.26
C ARG A 75 12.50 9.04 -3.67
N GLY A 76 12.72 7.80 -4.12
CA GLY A 76 14.05 7.32 -4.47
C GLY A 76 14.90 6.89 -3.27
N GLN A 77 14.36 6.93 -2.05
CA GLN A 77 15.08 6.55 -0.83
C GLN A 77 14.55 5.25 -0.23
N HIS A 78 13.88 4.43 -1.01
CA HIS A 78 13.35 3.12 -0.61
C HIS A 78 12.30 3.15 0.50
N VAL A 79 11.63 4.27 0.70
CA VAL A 79 10.56 4.40 1.69
C VAL A 79 9.37 3.53 1.32
N GLY A 80 8.90 3.63 0.09
CA GLY A 80 7.77 2.82 -0.39
C GLY A 80 8.08 1.33 -0.36
N SER A 81 9.25 0.92 -0.81
CA SER A 81 9.64 -0.50 -0.78
C SER A 81 9.78 -1.02 0.65
N GLY A 82 10.29 -0.21 1.57
CA GLY A 82 10.37 -0.59 2.98
C GLY A 82 9.00 -0.79 3.61
N ILE A 83 8.04 0.09 3.31
CA ILE A 83 6.66 -0.05 3.79
C ILE A 83 6.02 -1.32 3.21
N LEU A 84 6.17 -1.52 1.92
CA LEU A 84 5.59 -2.69 1.25
C LEU A 84 6.19 -4.00 1.80
N ASP A 85 7.51 -4.04 2.00
CA ASP A 85 8.16 -5.21 2.60
C ASP A 85 7.61 -5.50 4.00
N ARG A 86 7.37 -4.46 4.81
CA ARG A 86 6.80 -4.62 6.15
C ARG A 86 5.36 -5.13 6.09
N ILE A 87 4.58 -4.65 5.13
CA ILE A 87 3.21 -5.13 4.92
C ILE A 87 3.22 -6.61 4.53
N ILE A 88 4.12 -7.01 3.65
CA ILE A 88 4.25 -8.42 3.24
C ILE A 88 4.62 -9.30 4.44
N GLU A 89 5.57 -8.87 5.26
CA GLU A 89 5.95 -9.59 6.47
C GLU A 89 4.77 -9.74 7.43
N LEU A 90 4.03 -8.66 7.65
CA LEU A 90 2.87 -8.67 8.52
C LEU A 90 1.81 -9.64 8.00
N ALA A 91 1.54 -9.60 6.71
CA ALA A 91 0.57 -10.51 6.09
C ALA A 91 0.99 -11.98 6.27
N LYS A 92 2.25 -12.29 6.05
CA LYS A 92 2.78 -13.65 6.26
C LYS A 92 2.62 -14.08 7.71
N SER A 93 2.91 -13.21 8.66
CA SER A 93 2.79 -13.53 10.09
C SER A 93 1.36 -13.81 10.52
N GLU A 94 0.38 -13.29 9.78
CA GLU A 94 -1.04 -13.49 10.07
C GLU A 94 -1.67 -14.62 9.26
N GLY A 95 -0.88 -15.39 8.51
CA GLY A 95 -1.39 -16.49 7.72
C GLY A 95 -2.10 -16.08 6.44
N ILE A 96 -1.91 -14.86 5.98
CA ILE A 96 -2.44 -14.39 4.71
C ILE A 96 -1.71 -15.13 3.58
N THR A 97 -2.46 -15.69 2.64
CA THR A 97 -1.91 -16.46 1.53
C THR A 97 -1.96 -15.71 0.21
N ARG A 98 -2.75 -14.66 0.12
CA ARG A 98 -2.87 -13.86 -1.10
C ARG A 98 -3.02 -12.38 -0.75
N LEU A 99 -2.13 -11.56 -1.32
CA LEU A 99 -2.27 -10.11 -1.29
C LEU A 99 -2.82 -9.65 -2.62
N VAL A 100 -3.74 -8.71 -2.57
CA VAL A 100 -4.31 -8.06 -3.76
C VAL A 100 -4.24 -6.56 -3.59
N LEU A 101 -4.30 -5.84 -4.69
CA LEU A 101 -4.37 -4.39 -4.66
C LEU A 101 -4.99 -3.83 -5.93
N GLU A 102 -5.52 -2.63 -5.79
CA GLU A 102 -5.93 -1.81 -6.91
C GLU A 102 -5.05 -0.55 -6.91
N THR A 103 -4.58 -0.16 -8.07
CA THR A 103 -3.84 1.10 -8.24
C THR A 103 -4.32 1.79 -9.50
N GLY A 104 -3.92 3.05 -9.70
CA GLY A 104 -4.36 3.81 -10.85
C GLY A 104 -3.60 3.48 -12.13
N ASP A 105 -4.21 3.74 -13.25
CA ASP A 105 -3.62 3.53 -14.58
C ASP A 105 -2.55 4.57 -14.94
N ARG A 106 -2.35 5.57 -14.07
CA ARG A 106 -1.36 6.64 -14.25
C ARG A 106 -0.26 6.63 -13.19
N HIS A 107 0.02 5.46 -12.60
CA HIS A 107 1.01 5.33 -11.52
C HIS A 107 2.10 4.31 -11.88
N PRO A 108 2.89 4.54 -12.97
CA PRO A 108 3.90 3.56 -13.38
C PRO A 108 4.99 3.31 -12.32
N GLU A 109 5.29 4.28 -11.46
CA GLU A 109 6.22 4.07 -10.35
C GLU A 109 5.68 3.03 -9.35
N ALA A 110 4.37 3.10 -9.07
CA ALA A 110 3.72 2.13 -8.20
C ALA A 110 3.74 0.74 -8.83
N TRP A 111 3.47 0.64 -10.13
CA TRP A 111 3.52 -0.64 -10.85
C TRP A 111 4.90 -1.29 -10.71
N ARG A 112 5.97 -0.51 -10.94
CA ARG A 112 7.34 -1.01 -10.81
C ARG A 112 7.64 -1.48 -9.39
N LEU A 113 7.17 -0.75 -8.39
CA LEU A 113 7.33 -1.13 -6.99
C LEU A 113 6.69 -2.49 -6.72
N TYR A 114 5.43 -2.66 -7.09
CA TYR A 114 4.72 -3.91 -6.86
C TYR A 114 5.37 -5.06 -7.63
N GLU A 115 5.69 -4.84 -8.91
CA GLU A 115 6.34 -5.87 -9.74
C GLU A 115 7.71 -6.27 -9.18
N SER A 116 8.45 -5.32 -8.62
CA SER A 116 9.74 -5.61 -7.99
C SER A 116 9.61 -6.51 -6.75
N ARG A 117 8.43 -6.59 -6.17
CA ARG A 117 8.14 -7.44 -5.00
C ARG A 117 7.35 -8.70 -5.37
N GLY A 118 7.28 -9.02 -6.66
CA GLY A 118 6.67 -10.26 -7.12
C GLY A 118 5.17 -10.21 -7.32
N PHE A 119 4.56 -9.02 -7.25
CA PHE A 119 3.17 -8.86 -7.64
C PHE A 119 3.05 -8.99 -9.15
N VAL A 120 1.97 -9.60 -9.61
CA VAL A 120 1.69 -9.76 -11.03
C VAL A 120 0.33 -9.16 -11.37
N ARG A 121 0.23 -8.61 -12.58
CA ARG A 121 -1.05 -8.05 -13.04
C ARG A 121 -2.11 -9.12 -13.14
N CYS A 122 -3.33 -8.75 -12.76
CA CYS A 122 -4.48 -9.64 -12.82
C CYS A 122 -5.74 -8.87 -13.17
N GLY A 123 -6.86 -9.56 -13.28
CA GLY A 123 -8.17 -8.95 -13.45
C GLY A 123 -8.70 -8.34 -12.16
N PRO A 124 -9.90 -7.75 -12.17
CA PRO A 124 -10.49 -7.13 -10.99
C PRO A 124 -10.48 -8.04 -9.78
N VAL A 125 -10.15 -7.46 -8.62
CA VAL A 125 -10.09 -8.18 -7.35
C VAL A 125 -11.16 -7.64 -6.40
N LEU A 126 -11.56 -8.44 -5.42
CA LEU A 126 -12.57 -8.05 -4.44
C LEU A 126 -13.83 -7.54 -5.15
N ASP A 127 -14.44 -6.49 -4.62
CA ASP A 127 -15.65 -5.89 -5.19
C ASP A 127 -15.36 -4.70 -6.10
N TYR A 128 -14.10 -4.52 -6.51
CA TYR A 128 -13.76 -3.41 -7.40
C TYR A 128 -14.39 -3.62 -8.79
N PRO A 129 -15.01 -2.59 -9.35
CA PRO A 129 -15.49 -2.68 -10.71
C PRO A 129 -14.34 -2.71 -11.71
N ASP A 130 -14.53 -3.37 -12.84
CA ASP A 130 -13.59 -3.28 -13.94
C ASP A 130 -13.71 -1.89 -14.55
N SER A 131 -12.62 -1.15 -14.56
CA SER A 131 -12.59 0.25 -14.94
C SER A 131 -11.30 0.56 -15.69
N PRO A 132 -11.33 1.42 -16.72
CA PRO A 132 -10.09 1.83 -17.40
C PRO A 132 -9.15 2.63 -16.50
N TRP A 133 -9.64 3.10 -15.33
CA TRP A 133 -8.84 3.86 -14.36
C TRP A 133 -8.13 2.96 -13.33
N SER A 134 -8.44 1.66 -13.33
CA SER A 134 -7.95 0.73 -12.32
C SER A 134 -7.02 -0.31 -12.93
N VAL A 135 -5.93 -0.57 -12.22
CA VAL A 135 -4.98 -1.64 -12.50
C VAL A 135 -4.92 -2.52 -11.27
N PHE A 136 -4.98 -3.83 -11.46
CA PHE A 136 -5.02 -4.78 -10.37
C PHE A 136 -3.77 -5.65 -10.36
N TYR A 137 -3.28 -5.93 -9.15
CA TYR A 137 -2.13 -6.80 -8.92
C TYR A 137 -2.45 -7.81 -7.83
N GLU A 138 -1.80 -8.96 -7.91
CA GLU A 138 -1.87 -9.97 -6.85
C GLU A 138 -0.50 -10.57 -6.59
N LYS A 139 -0.33 -11.08 -5.37
CA LYS A 139 0.86 -11.82 -4.98
C LYS A 139 0.44 -12.99 -4.10
N ALA A 140 0.81 -14.19 -4.50
CA ALA A 140 0.68 -15.37 -3.67
C ALA A 140 1.78 -15.34 -2.60
N LEU A 141 1.41 -15.58 -1.35
CA LEU A 141 2.36 -15.69 -0.24
C LEU A 141 2.57 -17.16 0.07
N SER A 142 3.84 -17.52 0.28
CA SER A 142 4.16 -18.88 0.68
C SER A 142 3.56 -19.17 2.05
N GLU A 143 2.96 -20.35 2.21
CA GLU A 143 2.61 -20.81 3.55
C GLU A 143 3.90 -20.98 4.38
N PRO A 144 3.86 -20.70 5.70
CA PRO A 144 4.98 -20.99 6.55
C PRO A 144 5.38 -22.46 6.38
N ALA A 145 6.68 -22.72 6.20
CA ALA A 145 7.15 -24.08 6.10
C ALA A 145 6.71 -24.85 7.32
N VAL A 146 5.99 -25.93 7.13
CA VAL A 146 5.64 -26.83 8.21
C VAL A 146 6.92 -27.59 8.56
N ALA A 147 7.44 -27.26 9.71
CA ALA A 147 8.64 -27.92 10.19
C ALA A 147 8.31 -29.34 10.62
#